data_487a055684e9a9c5d2372280b3d1bf55
#
_entry.id   487a055684e9a9c5d2372280b3d1bf55
#
_cell.length_a   1.000
_cell.length_b   1.000
_cell.length_c   1.000
_cell.angle_alpha   90.00
_cell.angle_beta   90.00
_cell.angle_gamma   90.00
#
_symmetry.space_group_name_H-M   'P 1'
#
loop_
_entity.id
_entity.type
_entity.pdbx_description
1 polymer ?
#
loop_
_entity_poly.entity_id
_entity_poly.type
_entity_poly.pdbx_seq_one_letter_code
_entity_poly.pdbx_strand_id
1 'polypeptide(L)'
;MQDWQQRVDAVWDAAAELGDDEVVRRIDVLAAELPADDPRAPFEQGGARDSAGLEAEAVPFYRRALDLGLDGRARVELHVQLASTLRNLGRPQEAIALLDAIEPESGDLRDAVIGFRALA
;
A
#
# COMPACT_ATOMS: atom_id res chain seq x y z
N MET A 1 11.06 12.94 20.71
CA MET A 1 10.07 13.32 19.69
C MET A 1 9.98 12.19 18.67
N GLN A 2 8.77 11.78 18.31
CA GLN A 2 8.58 10.72 17.31
C GLN A 2 8.87 11.25 15.92
N ASP A 3 9.54 10.45 15.08
CA ASP A 3 9.71 10.77 13.67
C ASP A 3 8.39 10.47 12.91
N TRP A 4 8.38 10.79 11.61
CA TRP A 4 7.19 10.63 10.78
C TRP A 4 6.71 9.16 10.74
N GLN A 5 7.64 8.22 10.52
CA GLN A 5 7.30 6.80 10.44
C GLN A 5 6.72 6.27 11.75
N GLN A 6 7.29 6.68 12.89
CA GLN A 6 6.78 6.30 14.20
C GLN A 6 5.36 6.81 14.42
N ARG A 7 5.06 8.00 13.92
CA ARG A 7 3.71 8.58 14.02
C ARG A 7 2.71 7.82 13.14
N VAL A 8 3.13 7.41 11.95
CA VAL A 8 2.32 6.53 11.07
C VAL A 8 2.08 5.19 11.76
N ASP A 9 3.12 4.58 12.30
CA ASP A 9 3.01 3.29 12.99
C ASP A 9 2.04 3.37 14.17
N ALA A 10 2.03 4.48 14.89
CA ALA A 10 1.10 4.70 16.01
C ALA A 10 -0.35 4.73 15.54
N VAL A 11 -0.63 5.30 14.38
CA VAL A 11 -1.99 5.28 13.79
C VAL A 11 -2.41 3.86 13.49
N TRP A 12 -1.53 3.07 12.86
CA TRP A 12 -1.84 1.68 12.54
C TRP A 12 -2.02 0.82 13.79
N ASP A 13 -1.22 1.04 14.82
CA ASP A 13 -1.34 0.33 16.10
C ASP A 13 -2.68 0.61 16.78
N ALA A 14 -3.22 1.81 16.59
CA ALA A 14 -4.50 2.22 17.17
C ALA A 14 -5.69 2.04 16.23
N ALA A 15 -5.50 1.43 15.06
CA ALA A 15 -6.50 1.39 14.00
C ALA A 15 -7.83 0.78 14.44
N ALA A 16 -7.79 -0.28 15.27
CA ALA A 16 -9.01 -0.95 15.73
C ALA A 16 -9.87 -0.03 16.62
N GLU A 17 -9.23 0.80 17.43
CA GLU A 17 -9.94 1.76 18.30
C GLU A 17 -10.39 2.99 17.52
N LEU A 18 -9.61 3.42 16.52
CA LEU A 18 -9.91 4.63 15.76
C LEU A 18 -11.05 4.44 14.77
N GLY A 19 -11.12 3.27 14.14
CA GLY A 19 -12.05 3.02 13.04
C GLY A 19 -11.50 3.52 11.69
N ASP A 20 -12.07 3.01 10.61
CA ASP A 20 -11.55 3.21 9.25
C ASP A 20 -11.48 4.68 8.84
N ASP A 21 -12.55 5.44 9.07
CA ASP A 21 -12.63 6.85 8.65
C ASP A 21 -11.57 7.69 9.36
N GLU A 22 -11.36 7.44 10.64
CA GLU A 22 -10.38 8.19 11.42
C GLU A 22 -8.95 7.82 11.03
N VAL A 23 -8.69 6.55 10.70
CA VAL A 23 -7.39 6.11 10.19
C VAL A 23 -7.07 6.83 8.88
N VAL A 24 -8.01 6.86 7.94
CA VAL A 24 -7.81 7.56 6.66
C VAL A 24 -7.51 9.04 6.89
N ARG A 25 -8.29 9.69 7.77
CA ARG A 25 -8.09 11.11 8.06
C ARG A 25 -6.70 11.39 8.64
N ARG A 26 -6.27 10.60 9.63
CA ARG A 26 -4.97 10.79 10.29
C ARG A 26 -3.81 10.52 9.36
N ILE A 27 -3.94 9.48 8.54
CA ILE A 27 -2.91 9.17 7.53
C ILE A 27 -2.82 10.30 6.50
N ASP A 28 -3.95 10.84 6.05
CA ASP A 28 -3.93 11.96 5.10
C ASP A 28 -3.24 13.20 5.70
N VAL A 29 -3.47 13.49 6.97
CA VAL A 29 -2.80 14.60 7.68
C VAL A 29 -1.29 14.38 7.71
N LEU A 30 -0.85 13.18 8.06
CA LEU A 30 0.58 12.84 8.09
C LEU A 30 1.19 12.90 6.69
N ALA A 31 0.48 12.41 5.69
CA ALA A 31 0.95 12.46 4.30
C ALA A 31 1.18 13.90 3.83
N ALA A 32 0.32 14.83 4.25
CA ALA A 32 0.43 16.24 3.90
C ALA A 32 1.68 16.92 4.49
N GLU A 33 2.33 16.31 5.49
CA GLU A 33 3.57 16.83 6.07
C GLU A 33 4.80 16.54 5.20
N LEU A 34 4.68 15.62 4.27
CA LEU A 34 5.80 15.24 3.40
C LEU A 34 5.81 16.07 2.12
N PRO A 35 6.98 16.20 1.46
CA PRO A 35 7.04 16.80 0.13
C PRO A 35 6.13 16.09 -0.86
N ALA A 36 5.64 16.83 -1.85
CA ALA A 36 4.68 16.31 -2.84
C ALA A 36 5.22 15.14 -3.67
N ASP A 37 6.54 14.99 -3.76
CA ASP A 37 7.21 13.93 -4.51
C ASP A 37 7.70 12.78 -3.64
N ASP A 38 7.36 12.75 -2.34
CA ASP A 38 7.78 11.67 -1.44
C ASP A 38 6.82 10.49 -1.59
N PRO A 39 7.31 9.32 -2.08
CA PRO A 39 6.44 8.18 -2.35
C PRO A 39 5.82 7.54 -1.10
N ARG A 40 6.35 7.82 0.10
CA ARG A 40 5.78 7.29 1.34
C ARG A 40 4.37 7.82 1.60
N ALA A 41 4.09 9.05 1.19
CA ALA A 41 2.77 9.65 1.39
C ALA A 41 1.67 8.86 0.66
N PRO A 42 1.72 8.72 -0.68
CA PRO A 42 0.67 7.95 -1.37
C PRO A 42 0.68 6.47 -1.02
N PHE A 43 1.83 5.90 -0.64
CA PHE A 43 1.87 4.51 -0.18
C PHE A 43 0.97 4.31 1.04
N GLU A 44 1.12 5.16 2.07
CA GLU A 44 0.30 5.07 3.29
C GLU A 44 -1.16 5.44 3.03
N GLN A 45 -1.41 6.45 2.18
CA GLN A 45 -2.77 6.84 1.83
C GLN A 45 -3.51 5.71 1.10
N GLY A 46 -2.83 5.01 0.20
CA GLY A 46 -3.38 3.83 -0.47
C GLY A 46 -3.67 2.72 0.52
N GLY A 47 -2.74 2.44 1.43
CA GLY A 47 -2.91 1.43 2.47
C GLY A 47 -4.10 1.72 3.37
N ALA A 48 -4.30 2.97 3.76
CA ALA A 48 -5.42 3.36 4.63
C ALA A 48 -6.77 3.13 3.95
N ARG A 49 -6.87 3.46 2.66
CA ARG A 49 -8.11 3.25 1.90
C ARG A 49 -8.38 1.78 1.63
N ASP A 50 -7.34 1.03 1.30
CA ASP A 50 -7.44 -0.41 1.10
C ASP A 50 -7.96 -1.10 2.37
N SER A 51 -7.36 -0.78 3.52
CA SER A 51 -7.78 -1.31 4.82
C SER A 51 -9.21 -0.91 5.18
N ALA A 52 -9.67 0.25 4.71
CA ALA A 52 -11.04 0.74 4.95
C ALA A 52 -12.06 0.14 3.97
N GLY A 53 -11.65 -0.74 3.07
CA GLY A 53 -12.54 -1.32 2.07
C GLY A 53 -12.78 -0.42 0.86
N LEU A 54 -12.07 0.71 0.76
CA LEU A 54 -12.19 1.65 -0.35
C LEU A 54 -11.18 1.28 -1.44
N GLU A 55 -11.32 0.08 -1.97
CA GLU A 55 -10.32 -0.53 -2.84
C GLU A 55 -10.10 0.25 -4.14
N ALA A 56 -11.18 0.70 -4.78
CA ALA A 56 -11.05 1.48 -6.02
C ALA A 56 -10.33 2.81 -5.78
N GLU A 57 -10.52 3.41 -4.60
CA GLU A 57 -9.84 4.67 -4.24
C GLU A 57 -8.37 4.44 -3.93
N ALA A 58 -8.00 3.26 -3.44
CA ALA A 58 -6.62 2.94 -3.09
C ALA A 58 -5.72 2.86 -4.32
N VAL A 59 -6.24 2.38 -5.45
CA VAL A 59 -5.44 2.10 -6.65
C VAL A 59 -4.65 3.33 -7.13
N PRO A 60 -5.24 4.52 -7.33
CA PRO A 60 -4.47 5.66 -7.80
C PRO A 60 -3.36 6.11 -6.83
N PHE A 61 -3.57 5.95 -5.52
CA PHE A 61 -2.53 6.25 -4.54
C PHE A 61 -1.35 5.27 -4.66
N TYR A 62 -1.63 3.99 -4.79
CA TYR A 62 -0.58 2.98 -4.98
C TYR A 62 0.21 3.25 -6.28
N ARG A 63 -0.48 3.55 -7.37
CA ARG A 63 0.18 3.84 -8.64
C ARG A 63 1.05 5.09 -8.56
N ARG A 64 0.58 6.13 -7.85
CA ARG A 64 1.36 7.34 -7.63
C ARG A 64 2.64 7.05 -6.85
N ALA A 65 2.57 6.22 -5.81
CA ALA A 65 3.75 5.83 -5.04
C ALA A 65 4.80 5.15 -5.92
N LEU A 66 4.37 4.27 -6.82
CA LEU A 66 5.27 3.63 -7.78
C LEU A 66 5.87 4.64 -8.75
N ASP A 67 5.05 5.56 -9.28
CA ASP A 67 5.51 6.59 -10.21
C ASP A 67 6.53 7.52 -9.56
N LEU A 68 6.41 7.75 -8.25
CA LEU A 68 7.35 8.59 -7.49
C LEU A 68 8.62 7.83 -7.07
N GLY A 69 8.72 6.54 -7.39
CA GLY A 69 9.94 5.78 -7.16
C GLY A 69 10.02 5.05 -5.83
N LEU A 70 8.87 4.65 -5.26
CA LEU A 70 8.88 3.82 -4.06
C LEU A 70 9.78 2.60 -4.31
N ASP A 71 10.69 2.33 -3.37
CA ASP A 71 11.68 1.27 -3.53
C ASP A 71 11.76 0.34 -2.33
N GLY A 72 12.69 -0.61 -2.38
CA GLY A 72 12.98 -1.53 -1.30
C GLY A 72 11.80 -2.42 -0.92
N ARG A 73 11.73 -2.79 0.36
CA ARG A 73 10.67 -3.67 0.86
C ARG A 73 9.28 -3.06 0.70
N ALA A 74 9.16 -1.74 0.87
CA ALA A 74 7.88 -1.04 0.71
C ALA A 74 7.34 -1.20 -0.71
N ARG A 75 8.21 -1.19 -1.74
CA ARG A 75 7.81 -1.42 -3.12
C ARG A 75 7.25 -2.82 -3.32
N VAL A 76 7.88 -3.82 -2.73
CA VAL A 76 7.41 -5.21 -2.79
C VAL A 76 6.04 -5.33 -2.09
N GLU A 77 5.92 -4.76 -0.90
CA GLU A 77 4.65 -4.76 -0.15
C GLU A 77 3.54 -4.09 -0.94
N LEU A 78 3.84 -2.96 -1.59
CA LEU A 78 2.85 -2.25 -2.41
C LEU A 78 2.36 -3.12 -3.56
N HIS A 79 3.27 -3.80 -4.26
CA HIS A 79 2.89 -4.67 -5.38
C HIS A 79 1.95 -5.78 -4.91
N VAL A 80 2.23 -6.40 -3.76
CA VAL A 80 1.36 -7.43 -3.19
C VAL A 80 -0.01 -6.85 -2.83
N GLN A 81 -0.05 -5.71 -2.17
CA GLN A 81 -1.30 -5.05 -1.77
C GLN A 81 -2.11 -4.62 -2.99
N LEU A 82 -1.46 -4.00 -3.97
CA LEU A 82 -2.13 -3.55 -5.20
C LEU A 82 -2.65 -4.74 -6.01
N ALA A 83 -1.87 -5.82 -6.11
CA ALA A 83 -2.30 -7.03 -6.80
C ALA A 83 -3.56 -7.62 -6.14
N SER A 84 -3.58 -7.69 -4.81
CA SER A 84 -4.74 -8.15 -4.05
C SER A 84 -5.97 -7.27 -4.33
N THR A 85 -5.78 -5.96 -4.31
CA THR A 85 -6.85 -4.99 -4.58
C THR A 85 -7.38 -5.14 -6.00
N LEU A 86 -6.50 -5.26 -7.00
CA LEU A 86 -6.91 -5.43 -8.39
C LEU A 86 -7.65 -6.74 -8.60
N ARG A 87 -7.20 -7.83 -7.96
CA ARG A 87 -7.92 -9.09 -8.01
C ARG A 87 -9.34 -8.94 -7.47
N ASN A 88 -9.48 -8.28 -6.32
CA ASN A 88 -10.79 -8.04 -5.69
C ASN A 88 -11.70 -7.18 -6.57
N LEU A 89 -11.10 -6.28 -7.38
CA LEU A 89 -11.85 -5.43 -8.32
C LEU A 89 -12.14 -6.13 -9.65
N GLY A 90 -11.81 -7.43 -9.78
CA GLY A 90 -12.07 -8.19 -11.00
C GLY A 90 -11.04 -7.96 -12.11
N ARG A 91 -9.81 -7.59 -11.77
CA ARG A 91 -8.72 -7.29 -12.70
C ARG A 91 -7.53 -8.22 -12.48
N PRO A 92 -7.71 -9.56 -12.57
CA PRO A 92 -6.66 -10.52 -12.22
C PRO A 92 -5.44 -10.48 -13.14
N GLN A 93 -5.60 -10.11 -14.41
CA GLN A 93 -4.47 -10.04 -15.35
C GLN A 93 -3.47 -8.97 -14.94
N GLU A 94 -3.96 -7.82 -14.49
CA GLU A 94 -3.10 -6.75 -13.99
C GLU A 94 -2.41 -7.15 -12.69
N ALA A 95 -3.12 -7.90 -11.82
CA ALA A 95 -2.54 -8.42 -10.58
C ALA A 95 -1.37 -9.37 -10.87
N ILE A 96 -1.54 -10.29 -11.82
CA ILE A 96 -0.49 -11.23 -12.21
C ILE A 96 0.73 -10.47 -12.75
N ALA A 97 0.52 -9.48 -13.61
CA ALA A 97 1.62 -8.70 -14.18
C ALA A 97 2.44 -7.98 -13.11
N LEU A 98 1.76 -7.43 -12.08
CA LEU A 98 2.46 -6.76 -10.96
C LEU A 98 3.32 -7.73 -10.17
N LEU A 99 2.79 -8.92 -9.89
CA LEU A 99 3.52 -9.93 -9.11
C LEU A 99 4.70 -10.51 -9.90
N ASP A 100 4.54 -10.71 -11.21
CA ASP A 100 5.63 -11.16 -12.06
C ASP A 100 6.79 -10.15 -12.08
N ALA A 101 6.46 -8.86 -12.07
CA ALA A 101 7.45 -7.80 -12.13
C ALA A 101 8.37 -7.75 -10.90
N ILE A 102 7.92 -8.22 -9.74
CA ILE A 102 8.68 -8.13 -8.49
C ILE A 102 9.12 -9.48 -7.92
N GLU A 103 8.80 -10.59 -8.57
CA GLU A 103 9.13 -11.91 -8.03
C GLU A 103 10.63 -12.06 -7.69
N PRO A 104 11.57 -11.60 -8.54
CA PRO A 104 12.99 -11.69 -8.20
C PRO A 104 13.41 -10.82 -7.01
N GLU A 105 12.63 -9.79 -6.67
CA GLU A 105 12.93 -8.81 -5.63
C GLU A 105 12.21 -9.11 -4.32
N SER A 106 11.34 -10.13 -4.28
CA SER A 106 10.41 -10.31 -3.17
C SER A 106 11.07 -10.77 -1.85
N GLY A 107 12.25 -11.42 -1.92
CA GLY A 107 12.94 -11.85 -0.71
C GLY A 107 12.05 -12.70 0.19
N ASP A 108 11.86 -12.28 1.44
CA ASP A 108 11.05 -12.97 2.43
C ASP A 108 9.54 -12.91 2.17
N LEU A 109 9.10 -12.09 1.19
CA LEU A 109 7.71 -12.03 0.75
C LEU A 109 7.45 -12.92 -0.45
N ARG A 110 8.44 -13.68 -0.91
CA ARG A 110 8.34 -14.48 -2.13
C ARG A 110 7.17 -15.46 -2.11
N ASP A 111 6.93 -16.12 -0.98
CA ASP A 111 5.84 -17.08 -0.87
C ASP A 111 4.48 -16.40 -1.00
N ALA A 112 4.33 -15.19 -0.43
CA ALA A 112 3.11 -14.39 -0.58
C ALA A 112 2.89 -13.98 -2.03
N VAL A 113 3.94 -13.54 -2.73
CA VAL A 113 3.88 -13.16 -4.14
C VAL A 113 3.43 -14.34 -5.00
N ILE A 114 4.06 -15.50 -4.81
CA ILE A 114 3.72 -16.72 -5.56
C ILE A 114 2.29 -17.13 -5.27
N GLY A 115 1.87 -17.09 -4.00
CA GLY A 115 0.51 -17.44 -3.59
C GLY A 115 -0.54 -16.54 -4.22
N PHE A 116 -0.31 -15.23 -4.22
CA PHE A 116 -1.23 -14.27 -4.86
C PHE A 116 -1.32 -14.49 -6.36
N ARG A 117 -0.20 -14.76 -7.03
CA ARG A 117 -0.18 -15.03 -8.46
C ARG A 117 -1.00 -16.28 -8.80
N ALA A 118 -0.90 -17.33 -8.00
CA ALA A 118 -1.66 -18.56 -8.20
C ALA A 118 -3.16 -18.35 -8.03
N LEU A 119 -3.56 -17.43 -7.16
CA LEU A 119 -4.97 -17.11 -6.91
C LEU A 119 -5.55 -16.12 -7.92
N ALA A 120 -4.72 -15.31 -8.51
CA ALA A 120 -5.15 -14.33 -9.47
C ALA A 120 -5.54 -14.98 -10.80
#